data_59aa4bc85e763e63358351e3e2f5b735
#
_entry.id   59aa4bc85e763e63358351e3e2f5b735
#
_cell.length_a   1.000
_cell.length_b   1.000
_cell.length_c   1.000
_cell.angle_alpha   90.00
_cell.angle_beta   90.00
_cell.angle_gamma   90.00
#
_symmetry.space_group_name_H-M   'P 1'
#
loop_
_entity.id
_entity.type
_entity.pdbx_description
1 polymer ?
#
loop_
_entity_poly.entity_id
_entity_poly.type
_entity_poly.pdbx_seq_one_letter_code
_entity_poly.pdbx_strand_id
1 'polypeptide(L)'
;QSALRYRPYWKGGGGITVSGGEPLLQMDFVTDLFRRAKAQGVSTCIDTSGAVFSREPAKLQAMNELLAVTDLLLLDIKHIDSAKHKELTGMGNEHILDFAKYLAEIKKPVWIRHVLVPGINDDEESLGKTGEFVASLGNVQRLEILPYHRMAMHKYEDLGIAYQIPDIPEPSKEAVAKAQQILNTEAYQGYKNS
;
A
#
# COMPACT_ATOMS: atom_id res chain seq x y z
N GLN A 1 5.03 -16.67 -18.08
CA GLN A 1 5.56 -18.06 -17.90
C GLN A 1 6.47 -18.17 -16.68
N SER A 2 7.38 -17.23 -16.42
CA SER A 2 8.32 -17.31 -15.29
C SER A 2 7.62 -17.41 -13.92
N ALA A 3 6.57 -16.64 -13.69
CA ALA A 3 5.82 -16.71 -12.43
C ALA A 3 5.17 -18.07 -12.18
N LEU A 4 4.70 -18.75 -13.22
CA LEU A 4 4.05 -20.06 -13.09
C LEU A 4 4.99 -21.19 -12.61
N ARG A 5 6.31 -21.01 -12.76
CA ARG A 5 7.31 -21.96 -12.22
C ARG A 5 7.27 -22.04 -10.69
N TYR A 6 6.79 -20.99 -10.02
CA TYR A 6 6.66 -20.93 -8.57
C TYR A 6 5.31 -21.46 -8.05
N ARG A 7 4.39 -21.88 -8.96
CA ARG A 7 3.08 -22.41 -8.59
C ARG A 7 3.10 -23.53 -7.55
N PRO A 8 4.07 -24.47 -7.54
CA PRO A 8 4.16 -25.49 -6.50
C PRO A 8 4.37 -24.94 -5.09
N TYR A 9 4.87 -23.70 -4.96
CA TYR A 9 5.11 -23.03 -3.68
C TYR A 9 3.90 -22.23 -3.20
N TRP A 10 2.86 -22.05 -4.03
CA TRP A 10 1.66 -21.28 -3.70
C TRP A 10 0.67 -22.16 -2.94
N LYS A 11 0.93 -22.35 -1.65
CA LYS A 11 0.04 -23.15 -0.78
C LYS A 11 -1.30 -22.42 -0.62
N GLY A 12 -2.37 -22.99 -1.17
CA GLY A 12 -3.75 -22.58 -0.87
C GLY A 12 -4.24 -21.27 -1.48
N GLY A 13 -3.66 -20.82 -2.63
CA GLY A 13 -4.20 -19.63 -3.32
C GLY A 13 -3.21 -18.51 -3.56
N GLY A 14 -1.94 -18.78 -3.63
CA GLY A 14 -0.90 -17.82 -3.95
C GLY A 14 -1.03 -17.22 -5.35
N GLY A 15 -0.32 -16.14 -5.60
CA GLY A 15 -0.44 -15.39 -6.83
C GLY A 15 0.80 -14.57 -7.16
N ILE A 16 0.59 -13.54 -7.92
CA ILE A 16 1.63 -12.55 -8.26
C ILE A 16 1.29 -11.20 -7.65
N THR A 17 2.31 -10.57 -7.08
CA THR A 17 2.24 -9.16 -6.65
C THR A 17 3.12 -8.34 -7.58
N VAL A 18 2.58 -7.29 -8.15
CA VAL A 18 3.33 -6.28 -8.89
C VAL A 18 3.63 -5.12 -7.96
N SER A 19 4.91 -4.85 -7.78
CA SER A 19 5.45 -3.76 -6.97
C SER A 19 6.68 -3.13 -7.65
N GLY A 20 7.40 -2.26 -6.96
CA GLY A 20 8.61 -1.59 -7.43
C GLY A 20 8.29 -0.28 -8.13
N GLY A 21 8.99 0.83 -7.90
CA GLY A 21 8.56 2.14 -8.31
C GLY A 21 7.05 2.37 -8.00
N GLU A 22 6.28 2.82 -9.00
CA GLU A 22 4.82 2.93 -8.90
C GLU A 22 4.16 2.14 -10.05
N PRO A 23 3.54 0.98 -9.78
CA PRO A 23 2.94 0.15 -10.82
C PRO A 23 1.83 0.83 -11.61
N LEU A 24 1.10 1.75 -10.97
CA LEU A 24 -0.02 2.45 -11.60
C LEU A 24 0.43 3.45 -12.70
N LEU A 25 1.74 3.73 -12.80
CA LEU A 25 2.29 4.45 -13.96
C LEU A 25 2.30 3.61 -15.24
N GLN A 26 2.12 2.29 -15.13
CA GLN A 26 2.13 1.34 -16.23
C GLN A 26 0.83 0.50 -16.26
N MET A 27 -0.33 1.15 -16.04
CA MET A 27 -1.62 0.47 -15.88
C MET A 27 -1.94 -0.49 -17.04
N ASP A 28 -1.69 -0.09 -18.28
CA ASP A 28 -1.99 -0.92 -19.46
C ASP A 28 -1.18 -2.23 -19.44
N PHE A 29 0.11 -2.13 -19.13
CA PHE A 29 0.98 -3.31 -19.01
C PHE A 29 0.55 -4.22 -17.87
N VAL A 30 0.27 -3.65 -16.69
CA VAL A 30 -0.15 -4.42 -15.51
C VAL A 30 -1.52 -5.08 -15.77
N THR A 31 -2.44 -4.39 -16.44
CA THR A 31 -3.75 -4.92 -16.81
C THR A 31 -3.62 -6.14 -17.72
N ASP A 32 -2.79 -6.06 -18.78
CA ASP A 32 -2.56 -7.21 -19.69
C ASP A 32 -1.89 -8.37 -18.94
N LEU A 33 -0.90 -8.09 -18.11
CA LEU A 33 -0.24 -9.09 -17.27
C LEU A 33 -1.26 -9.81 -16.37
N PHE A 34 -2.13 -9.06 -15.69
CA PHE A 34 -3.12 -9.61 -14.78
C PHE A 34 -4.23 -10.37 -15.51
N ARG A 35 -4.70 -9.91 -16.66
CA ARG A 35 -5.63 -10.67 -17.51
C ARG A 35 -5.06 -12.06 -17.84
N ARG A 36 -3.79 -12.12 -18.23
CA ARG A 36 -3.10 -13.40 -18.52
C ARG A 36 -2.92 -14.26 -17.27
N ALA A 37 -2.63 -13.65 -16.12
CA ALA A 37 -2.51 -14.37 -14.84
C ALA A 37 -3.87 -14.97 -14.42
N LYS A 38 -4.93 -14.17 -14.48
CA LYS A 38 -6.31 -14.60 -14.17
C LYS A 38 -6.77 -15.74 -15.08
N ALA A 39 -6.46 -15.69 -16.38
CA ALA A 39 -6.75 -16.78 -17.31
C ALA A 39 -6.06 -18.11 -16.95
N GLN A 40 -5.02 -18.07 -16.10
CA GLN A 40 -4.34 -19.25 -15.56
C GLN A 40 -4.76 -19.60 -14.11
N GLY A 41 -5.79 -18.95 -13.59
CA GLY A 41 -6.25 -19.13 -12.21
C GLY A 41 -5.26 -18.60 -11.15
N VAL A 42 -4.48 -17.58 -11.48
CA VAL A 42 -3.49 -16.99 -10.59
C VAL A 42 -4.06 -15.73 -9.95
N SER A 43 -3.96 -15.63 -8.62
CA SER A 43 -4.35 -14.43 -7.88
C SER A 43 -3.42 -13.26 -8.19
N THR A 44 -3.98 -12.05 -8.17
CA THR A 44 -3.28 -10.83 -8.59
C THR A 44 -3.34 -9.77 -7.49
N CYS A 45 -2.19 -9.17 -7.20
CA CYS A 45 -2.06 -8.13 -6.19
C CYS A 45 -1.23 -6.96 -6.71
N ILE A 46 -1.62 -5.75 -6.38
CA ILE A 46 -0.85 -4.52 -6.65
C ILE A 46 -0.36 -3.96 -5.32
N ASP A 47 0.92 -3.62 -5.28
CA ASP A 47 1.56 -2.89 -4.20
C ASP A 47 1.85 -1.47 -4.69
N THR A 48 1.14 -0.47 -4.14
CA THR A 48 1.12 0.89 -4.68
C THR A 48 1.03 1.95 -3.59
N SER A 49 1.54 3.13 -3.89
CA SER A 49 1.27 4.33 -3.11
C SER A 49 -0.10 4.95 -3.42
N GLY A 50 -0.70 4.64 -4.57
CA GLY A 50 -1.94 5.27 -5.02
C GLY A 50 -1.81 6.73 -5.48
N ALA A 51 -0.60 7.30 -5.46
CA ALA A 51 -0.37 8.73 -5.68
C ALA A 51 -0.78 9.24 -7.08
N VAL A 52 -0.89 8.35 -8.06
CA VAL A 52 -1.27 8.70 -9.45
C VAL A 52 -2.78 8.57 -9.70
N PHE A 53 -3.56 8.20 -8.70
CA PHE A 53 -5.00 8.08 -8.83
C PHE A 53 -5.65 9.40 -9.24
N SER A 54 -6.66 9.32 -10.09
CA SER A 54 -7.44 10.48 -10.54
C SER A 54 -8.85 10.05 -10.92
N ARG A 55 -9.83 10.89 -10.58
CA ARG A 55 -11.23 10.71 -11.02
C ARG A 55 -11.51 11.26 -12.41
N GLU A 56 -10.48 11.73 -13.12
CA GLU A 56 -10.61 12.13 -14.52
C GLU A 56 -11.13 10.95 -15.37
N PRO A 57 -12.17 11.11 -16.20
CA PRO A 57 -12.89 9.99 -16.84
C PRO A 57 -11.99 8.98 -17.55
N ALA A 58 -11.02 9.44 -18.31
CA ALA A 58 -10.13 8.53 -19.07
C ALA A 58 -9.19 7.73 -18.13
N LYS A 59 -8.63 8.39 -17.10
CA LYS A 59 -7.76 7.73 -16.10
C LYS A 59 -8.56 6.78 -15.22
N LEU A 60 -9.78 7.18 -14.84
CA LEU A 60 -10.67 6.35 -14.04
C LEU A 60 -11.11 5.10 -14.81
N GLN A 61 -11.37 5.22 -16.12
CA GLN A 61 -11.67 4.06 -16.95
C GLN A 61 -10.52 3.06 -16.96
N ALA A 62 -9.28 3.51 -17.23
CA ALA A 62 -8.09 2.65 -17.21
C ALA A 62 -7.88 2.00 -15.82
N MET A 63 -8.09 2.77 -14.75
CA MET A 63 -8.05 2.25 -13.38
C MET A 63 -9.09 1.14 -13.17
N ASN A 64 -10.33 1.34 -13.61
CA ASN A 64 -11.38 0.35 -13.46
C ASN A 64 -11.10 -0.95 -14.23
N GLU A 65 -10.51 -0.84 -15.42
CA GLU A 65 -10.08 -2.02 -16.18
C GLU A 65 -8.99 -2.81 -15.42
N LEU A 66 -8.04 -2.12 -14.83
CA LEU A 66 -7.02 -2.75 -13.98
C LEU A 66 -7.63 -3.37 -12.72
N LEU A 67 -8.50 -2.64 -12.01
CA LEU A 67 -9.14 -3.12 -10.80
C LEU A 67 -10.04 -4.34 -11.06
N ALA A 68 -10.65 -4.45 -12.24
CA ALA A 68 -11.47 -5.62 -12.61
C ALA A 68 -10.67 -6.94 -12.64
N VAL A 69 -9.36 -6.87 -12.87
CA VAL A 69 -8.45 -8.05 -12.94
C VAL A 69 -7.48 -8.12 -11.75
N THR A 70 -7.64 -7.26 -10.76
CA THR A 70 -6.87 -7.22 -9.51
C THR A 70 -7.70 -7.82 -8.38
N ASP A 71 -7.16 -8.77 -7.62
CA ASP A 71 -7.87 -9.35 -6.47
C ASP A 71 -7.66 -8.55 -5.19
N LEU A 72 -6.45 -8.05 -4.96
CA LEU A 72 -6.05 -7.35 -3.75
C LEU A 72 -5.17 -6.15 -4.07
N LEU A 73 -5.28 -5.09 -3.26
CA LEU A 73 -4.33 -4.00 -3.25
C LEU A 73 -3.63 -3.91 -1.89
N LEU A 74 -2.33 -3.64 -1.92
CA LEU A 74 -1.56 -3.15 -0.79
C LEU A 74 -1.39 -1.64 -1.01
N LEU A 75 -1.98 -0.83 -0.14
CA LEU A 75 -1.97 0.63 -0.27
C LEU A 75 -1.21 1.26 0.89
N ASP A 76 -0.19 2.03 0.58
CA ASP A 76 0.61 2.74 1.57
C ASP A 76 -0.05 4.06 1.98
N ILE A 77 -0.34 4.24 3.27
CA ILE A 77 -0.68 5.54 3.86
C ILE A 77 0.44 5.93 4.83
N LYS A 78 1.34 6.81 4.38
CA LYS A 78 2.55 7.17 5.14
C LYS A 78 2.32 8.26 6.17
N HIS A 79 1.40 9.16 5.93
CA HIS A 79 0.94 10.18 6.87
C HIS A 79 -0.48 10.63 6.52
N ILE A 80 -1.32 10.88 7.53
CA ILE A 80 -2.70 11.34 7.31
C ILE A 80 -2.76 12.84 6.99
N ASP A 81 -1.86 13.64 7.55
CA ASP A 81 -1.74 15.07 7.25
C ASP A 81 -0.96 15.27 5.95
N SER A 82 -1.53 16.06 5.02
CA SER A 82 -0.96 16.24 3.68
C SER A 82 0.34 17.04 3.68
N ALA A 83 0.49 18.03 4.57
CA ALA A 83 1.71 18.82 4.65
C ALA A 83 2.87 17.95 5.15
N LYS A 84 2.64 17.19 6.23
CA LYS A 84 3.64 16.25 6.78
C LYS A 84 3.92 15.10 5.80
N HIS A 85 2.91 14.62 5.07
CA HIS A 85 3.12 13.63 4.01
C HIS A 85 4.04 14.20 2.92
N LYS A 86 3.84 15.46 2.53
CA LYS A 86 4.68 16.12 1.54
C LYS A 86 6.14 16.31 2.02
N GLU A 87 6.35 16.62 3.29
CA GLU A 87 7.69 16.67 3.89
C GLU A 87 8.39 15.32 3.82
N LEU A 88 7.65 14.23 4.06
CA LEU A 88 8.18 12.87 4.06
C LEU A 88 8.43 12.30 2.67
N THR A 89 7.58 12.62 1.68
CA THR A 89 7.55 11.92 0.38
C THR A 89 7.76 12.83 -0.83
N GLY A 90 7.74 14.15 -0.64
CA GLY A 90 7.81 15.14 -1.71
C GLY A 90 6.45 15.52 -2.31
N MET A 91 5.35 14.84 -1.94
CA MET A 91 4.00 15.09 -2.48
C MET A 91 2.91 14.97 -1.41
N GLY A 92 1.77 15.64 -1.64
CA GLY A 92 0.59 15.51 -0.78
C GLY A 92 -0.05 14.11 -0.86
N ASN A 93 -0.99 13.84 0.03
CA ASN A 93 -1.66 12.54 0.13
C ASN A 93 -3.11 12.56 -0.40
N GLU A 94 -3.57 13.67 -0.98
CA GLU A 94 -4.98 13.86 -1.40
C GLU A 94 -5.43 12.76 -2.37
N HIS A 95 -4.60 12.46 -3.37
CA HIS A 95 -4.87 11.39 -4.35
C HIS A 95 -4.88 10.01 -3.72
N ILE A 96 -4.01 9.78 -2.73
CA ILE A 96 -3.91 8.51 -2.00
C ILE A 96 -5.18 8.26 -1.18
N LEU A 97 -5.60 9.27 -0.41
CA LEU A 97 -6.80 9.18 0.41
C LEU A 97 -8.07 9.10 -0.44
N ASP A 98 -8.11 9.81 -1.59
CA ASP A 98 -9.22 9.69 -2.54
C ASP A 98 -9.25 8.30 -3.19
N PHE A 99 -8.09 7.71 -3.49
CA PHE A 99 -8.01 6.33 -3.98
C PHE A 99 -8.54 5.32 -2.96
N ALA A 100 -8.14 5.46 -1.69
CA ALA A 100 -8.64 4.60 -0.62
C ALA A 100 -10.18 4.68 -0.51
N LYS A 101 -10.76 5.88 -0.58
CA LYS A 101 -12.21 6.10 -0.59
C LYS A 101 -12.86 5.45 -1.82
N TYR A 102 -12.27 5.62 -3.00
CA TYR A 102 -12.75 5.02 -4.23
C TYR A 102 -12.77 3.48 -4.14
N LEU A 103 -11.73 2.87 -3.61
CA LEU A 103 -11.69 1.42 -3.38
C LEU A 103 -12.79 0.97 -2.42
N ALA A 104 -13.13 1.79 -1.42
CA ALA A 104 -14.25 1.52 -0.51
C ALA A 104 -15.61 1.65 -1.22
N GLU A 105 -15.81 2.68 -2.06
CA GLU A 105 -17.03 2.88 -2.88
C GLU A 105 -17.33 1.64 -3.73
N ILE A 106 -16.33 1.06 -4.37
CA ILE A 106 -16.47 -0.14 -5.21
C ILE A 106 -16.29 -1.46 -4.45
N LYS A 107 -16.15 -1.42 -3.13
CA LYS A 107 -15.94 -2.57 -2.23
C LYS A 107 -14.73 -3.45 -2.61
N LYS A 108 -13.68 -2.83 -3.13
CA LYS A 108 -12.46 -3.53 -3.51
C LYS A 108 -11.65 -3.90 -2.27
N PRO A 109 -11.26 -5.17 -2.07
CA PRO A 109 -10.42 -5.56 -0.94
C PRO A 109 -9.09 -4.81 -0.93
N VAL A 110 -8.71 -4.28 0.23
CA VAL A 110 -7.46 -3.56 0.41
C VAL A 110 -6.79 -3.92 1.72
N TRP A 111 -5.47 -4.04 1.70
CA TRP A 111 -4.63 -4.01 2.89
C TRP A 111 -3.99 -2.64 2.96
N ILE A 112 -4.16 -1.96 4.08
CA ILE A 112 -3.49 -0.68 4.33
C ILE A 112 -2.18 -0.96 5.06
N ARG A 113 -1.11 -0.33 4.58
CA ARG A 113 0.19 -0.39 5.22
C ARG A 113 0.61 1.01 5.67
N HIS A 114 1.10 1.08 6.89
CA HIS A 114 1.64 2.29 7.48
C HIS A 114 3.09 2.07 7.89
N VAL A 115 4.02 2.77 7.24
CA VAL A 115 5.44 2.72 7.60
C VAL A 115 5.65 3.64 8.79
N LEU A 116 5.97 3.08 9.96
CA LEU A 116 6.18 3.82 11.20
C LEU A 116 7.59 4.41 11.23
N VAL A 117 7.70 5.73 11.18
CA VAL A 117 8.96 6.48 11.18
C VAL A 117 9.03 7.33 12.45
N PRO A 118 9.95 7.00 13.38
CA PRO A 118 10.07 7.70 14.65
C PRO A 118 10.27 9.22 14.48
N GLY A 119 9.52 9.99 15.26
CA GLY A 119 9.57 11.46 15.25
C GLY A 119 8.90 12.12 14.05
N ILE A 120 8.34 11.35 13.11
CA ILE A 120 7.65 11.90 11.92
C ILE A 120 6.15 11.57 11.95
N ASN A 121 5.77 10.30 12.11
CA ASN A 121 4.38 9.85 12.03
C ASN A 121 3.99 8.88 13.15
N ASP A 122 4.78 8.82 14.22
CA ASP A 122 4.56 7.96 15.38
C ASP A 122 3.84 8.65 16.55
N ASP A 123 3.43 9.91 16.39
CA ASP A 123 2.65 10.64 17.39
C ASP A 123 1.20 10.13 17.47
N GLU A 124 0.63 10.16 18.69
CA GLU A 124 -0.71 9.61 18.95
C GLU A 124 -1.82 10.29 18.15
N GLU A 125 -1.71 11.58 17.91
CA GLU A 125 -2.72 12.33 17.15
C GLU A 125 -2.75 11.90 15.68
N SER A 126 -1.59 11.81 15.04
CA SER A 126 -1.47 11.37 13.65
C SER A 126 -1.91 9.91 13.48
N LEU A 127 -1.51 9.04 14.40
CA LEU A 127 -1.93 7.63 14.40
C LEU A 127 -3.44 7.51 14.64
N GLY A 128 -4.01 8.26 15.60
CA GLY A 128 -5.44 8.28 15.87
C GLY A 128 -6.25 8.69 14.64
N LYS A 129 -5.89 9.81 13.99
CA LYS A 129 -6.54 10.28 12.76
C LYS A 129 -6.40 9.26 11.60
N THR A 130 -5.26 8.59 11.50
CA THR A 130 -5.06 7.52 10.52
C THR A 130 -5.99 6.35 10.80
N GLY A 131 -6.12 5.93 12.06
CA GLY A 131 -7.03 4.87 12.48
C GLY A 131 -8.50 5.20 12.19
N GLU A 132 -8.94 6.42 12.50
CA GLU A 132 -10.30 6.92 12.20
C GLU A 132 -10.58 6.90 10.69
N PHE A 133 -9.63 7.37 9.88
CA PHE A 133 -9.75 7.33 8.43
C PHE A 133 -9.88 5.88 7.92
N VAL A 134 -9.00 4.98 8.34
CA VAL A 134 -9.04 3.57 7.92
C VAL A 134 -10.34 2.90 8.34
N ALA A 135 -10.82 3.17 9.56
CA ALA A 135 -12.09 2.64 10.06
C ALA A 135 -13.29 3.09 9.23
N SER A 136 -13.23 4.29 8.63
CA SER A 136 -14.30 4.83 7.78
C SER A 136 -14.45 4.13 6.43
N LEU A 137 -13.43 3.38 5.97
CA LEU A 137 -13.41 2.80 4.62
C LEU A 137 -14.28 1.55 4.47
N GLY A 138 -14.35 0.68 5.47
CA GLY A 138 -15.22 -0.50 5.49
C GLY A 138 -14.82 -1.68 4.58
N ASN A 139 -13.81 -1.53 3.72
CA ASN A 139 -13.31 -2.56 2.80
C ASN A 139 -11.89 -3.05 3.16
N VAL A 140 -11.35 -2.58 4.27
CA VAL A 140 -10.00 -2.92 4.71
C VAL A 140 -9.98 -4.31 5.33
N GLN A 141 -9.23 -5.22 4.75
CA GLN A 141 -9.07 -6.59 5.26
C GLN A 141 -7.90 -6.73 6.22
N ARG A 142 -6.90 -5.88 6.09
CA ARG A 142 -5.71 -5.85 6.96
C ARG A 142 -5.19 -4.43 7.09
N LEU A 143 -4.82 -4.07 8.32
CA LEU A 143 -4.02 -2.88 8.61
C LEU A 143 -2.69 -3.34 9.20
N GLU A 144 -1.60 -2.99 8.54
CA GLU A 144 -0.26 -3.46 8.88
C GLU A 144 0.67 -2.28 9.16
N ILE A 145 1.37 -2.36 10.28
CA ILE A 145 2.47 -1.42 10.59
C ILE A 145 3.77 -2.07 10.14
N LEU A 146 4.47 -1.36 9.28
CA LEU A 146 5.82 -1.72 8.84
C LEU A 146 6.82 -0.83 9.60
N PRO A 147 7.67 -1.40 10.44
CA PRO A 147 8.76 -0.64 11.04
C PRO A 147 9.65 -0.05 9.96
N TYR A 148 10.01 1.24 10.10
CA TYR A 148 11.02 1.84 9.24
C TYR A 148 12.35 1.09 9.33
N HIS A 149 12.96 0.79 8.19
CA HIS A 149 14.26 0.13 8.09
C HIS A 149 15.21 0.90 7.18
N ARG A 150 16.47 0.99 7.58
CA ARG A 150 17.54 1.64 6.81
C ARG A 150 17.97 0.88 5.55
N MET A 151 17.41 -0.29 5.28
CA MET A 151 17.81 -1.13 4.13
C MET A 151 17.65 -0.45 2.76
N ALA A 152 16.80 0.58 2.66
CA ALA A 152 16.66 1.35 1.44
C ALA A 152 17.86 2.27 1.15
N MET A 153 18.69 2.62 2.14
CA MET A 153 19.82 3.55 1.98
C MET A 153 20.78 3.10 0.87
N HIS A 154 21.15 1.81 0.84
CA HIS A 154 22.05 1.30 -0.21
C HIS A 154 21.51 1.50 -1.63
N LYS A 155 20.19 1.44 -1.83
CA LYS A 155 19.58 1.69 -3.15
C LYS A 155 19.71 3.16 -3.57
N TYR A 156 19.63 4.10 -2.62
CA TYR A 156 19.80 5.52 -2.88
C TYR A 156 21.27 5.85 -3.16
N GLU A 157 22.20 5.22 -2.42
CA GLU A 157 23.63 5.32 -2.66
C GLU A 157 24.00 4.79 -4.05
N ASP A 158 23.51 3.61 -4.43
CA ASP A 158 23.72 3.00 -5.75
C ASP A 158 23.19 3.87 -6.91
N LEU A 159 22.12 4.65 -6.65
CA LEU A 159 21.51 5.56 -7.63
C LEU A 159 22.13 6.97 -7.60
N GLY A 160 23.08 7.25 -6.67
CA GLY A 160 23.66 8.59 -6.49
C GLY A 160 22.65 9.63 -6.00
N ILE A 161 21.55 9.21 -5.34
CA ILE A 161 20.49 10.07 -4.82
C ILE A 161 20.72 10.27 -3.32
N ALA A 162 20.73 11.53 -2.86
CA ALA A 162 20.84 11.83 -1.44
C ALA A 162 19.63 11.26 -0.68
N TYR A 163 19.88 10.41 0.32
CA TYR A 163 18.83 9.91 1.20
C TYR A 163 18.41 11.01 2.17
N GLN A 164 17.13 11.39 2.16
CA GLN A 164 16.64 12.56 2.89
C GLN A 164 16.42 12.32 4.40
N ILE A 165 16.50 11.07 4.86
CA ILE A 165 16.22 10.69 6.25
C ILE A 165 17.40 9.87 6.84
N PRO A 166 18.64 10.39 6.86
CA PRO A 166 19.83 9.56 7.17
C PRO A 166 19.95 9.14 8.65
N ASP A 167 19.39 9.91 9.58
CA ASP A 167 19.67 9.77 11.02
C ASP A 167 18.50 9.31 11.87
N ILE A 168 17.40 8.84 11.26
CA ILE A 168 16.26 8.30 12.01
C ILE A 168 16.56 6.86 12.42
N PRO A 169 16.46 6.54 13.73
CA PRO A 169 16.61 5.17 14.22
C PRO A 169 15.40 4.32 13.80
N GLU A 170 15.58 3.01 13.78
CA GLU A 170 14.44 2.09 13.67
C GLU A 170 13.53 2.22 14.90
N PRO A 171 12.20 2.10 14.75
CA PRO A 171 11.27 2.18 15.87
C PRO A 171 11.49 1.00 16.84
N SER A 172 11.37 1.26 18.14
CA SER A 172 11.42 0.19 19.14
C SER A 172 10.20 -0.74 19.02
N LYS A 173 10.33 -1.96 19.54
CA LYS A 173 9.22 -2.92 19.59
C LYS A 173 8.01 -2.35 20.35
N GLU A 174 8.27 -1.59 21.42
CA GLU A 174 7.25 -0.94 22.24
C GLU A 174 6.53 0.16 21.44
N ALA A 175 7.26 0.96 20.65
CA ALA A 175 6.66 1.97 19.77
C ALA A 175 5.77 1.32 18.70
N VAL A 176 6.23 0.23 18.07
CA VAL A 176 5.42 -0.53 17.12
C VAL A 176 4.16 -1.09 17.78
N ALA A 177 4.27 -1.71 18.95
CA ALA A 177 3.13 -2.27 19.68
C ALA A 177 2.13 -1.17 20.08
N LYS A 178 2.61 -0.01 20.54
CA LYS A 178 1.75 1.15 20.84
C LYS A 178 1.02 1.64 19.60
N ALA A 179 1.70 1.78 18.49
CA ALA A 179 1.09 2.20 17.22
C ALA A 179 0.04 1.18 16.74
N GLN A 180 0.30 -0.12 16.85
CA GLN A 180 -0.67 -1.19 16.56
C GLN A 180 -1.93 -1.08 17.41
N GLN A 181 -1.78 -0.75 18.69
CA GLN A 181 -2.90 -0.56 19.61
C GLN A 181 -3.73 0.69 19.22
N ILE A 182 -3.08 1.83 18.96
CA ILE A 182 -3.77 3.08 18.57
C ILE A 182 -4.53 2.89 17.25
N LEU A 183 -3.91 2.26 16.26
CA LEU A 183 -4.51 1.96 14.95
C LEU A 183 -5.51 0.79 15.02
N ASN A 184 -5.63 0.10 16.16
CA ASN A 184 -6.50 -1.07 16.32
C ASN A 184 -6.33 -2.12 15.19
N THR A 185 -5.07 -2.47 14.89
CA THR A 185 -4.75 -3.36 13.75
C THR A 185 -5.37 -4.74 13.88
N GLU A 186 -5.65 -5.20 15.11
CA GLU A 186 -6.28 -6.50 15.38
C GLU A 186 -7.74 -6.58 14.92
N ALA A 187 -8.41 -5.45 14.70
CA ALA A 187 -9.78 -5.44 14.18
C ALA A 187 -9.84 -5.86 12.69
N TYR A 188 -8.72 -5.84 11.98
CA TYR A 188 -8.66 -6.11 10.54
C TYR A 188 -8.14 -7.52 10.26
N GLN A 189 -9.01 -8.51 10.40
CA GLN A 189 -8.66 -9.94 10.24
C GLN A 189 -9.29 -10.59 8.98
N GLY A 190 -9.85 -9.79 8.08
CA GLY A 190 -10.55 -10.28 6.87
C GLY A 190 -9.68 -11.17 5.98
N TYR A 191 -8.37 -10.93 5.96
CA TYR A 191 -7.39 -11.72 5.22
C TYR A 191 -7.25 -13.20 5.68
N LYS A 192 -7.74 -13.53 6.86
CA LYS A 192 -7.72 -14.91 7.38
C LYS A 192 -8.84 -15.78 6.80
N ASN A 193 -9.83 -15.14 6.16
CA ASN A 193 -11.02 -15.78 5.63
C ASN A 193 -11.03 -15.81 4.08
N SER A 194 -9.93 -15.34 3.45
CA SER A 194 -9.78 -15.23 1.99
C SER A 194 -8.90 -16.32 1.38
#